data_d0626dbae5e1f10dde4bef490118e512
#
_entry.id   d0626dbae5e1f10dde4bef490118e512
#
_cell.length_a   1.000
_cell.length_b   1.000
_cell.length_c   1.000
_cell.angle_alpha   90.00
_cell.angle_beta   90.00
_cell.angle_gamma   90.00
#
_symmetry.space_group_name_H-M   'P 1'
#
loop_
_entity.id
_entity.type
_entity.pdbx_description
1 polymer ?
#
loop_
_entity_poly.entity_id
_entity_poly.type
_entity_poly.pdbx_seq_one_letter_code
_entity_poly.pdbx_strand_id
1 'polypeptide(L)'
;RAYDMGHHENVNLKTFEIAFDRTCNLACSYCNASFSTTWAKDIKKNGNYTNLVSDGAGAFQQDGSWTQPYNNDEDNPYIQAFWKWWDNGLSNSLEELRITGGEPLMSANTWKLFDWFEAQDTNMRFAINSNLIAKKDIVDKLISKANHIDDFHLYTSCEAVDDQAEYIRDGLNYELWLDNTKRLLTETNASVHIMMTINSLCLFSITDFLDEVYKLKEITRSNKPTISLNLLRFPSFQSPLALPTHIKDYCYNNLEQWYSENKDNPLWSEGECASIERLIDYLVTVDAPHRRTSNTITLWRDFKTFYVQYDVRRNKSLYVFPKILTDWVESIPDTDLEIKELANKEGWILTANSKNIKEPLAKY
;
A
#
# COMPACT_ATOMS: atom_id res chain seq x y z
N ARG A 1 -30.22 13.89 -5.21
CA ARG A 1 -30.47 13.56 -6.65
C ARG A 1 -31.03 12.14 -6.80
N ALA A 2 -30.52 11.13 -6.13
CA ALA A 2 -31.07 9.75 -6.20
C ALA A 2 -32.51 9.65 -5.58
N TYR A 3 -32.85 10.52 -4.62
CA TYR A 3 -34.18 10.57 -4.01
C TYR A 3 -35.24 11.20 -4.90
N ASP A 4 -34.82 11.98 -5.91
CA ASP A 4 -35.73 12.70 -6.82
C ASP A 4 -36.09 11.89 -8.06
N MET A 5 -35.49 10.69 -8.21
CA MET A 5 -35.69 9.83 -9.37
C MET A 5 -36.70 8.71 -9.04
N GLY A 6 -37.56 8.39 -9.99
CA GLY A 6 -38.54 7.31 -9.84
C GLY A 6 -37.87 5.95 -9.68
N HIS A 7 -38.45 5.06 -8.90
CA HIS A 7 -37.92 3.72 -8.62
C HIS A 7 -37.64 2.83 -9.86
N HIS A 8 -38.01 3.28 -11.04
CA HIS A 8 -37.85 2.57 -12.33
C HIS A 8 -36.83 3.23 -13.24
N GLU A 9 -36.19 4.33 -12.83
CA GLU A 9 -35.19 5.00 -13.64
C GLU A 9 -33.81 4.34 -13.44
N ASN A 10 -33.21 3.89 -14.52
CA ASN A 10 -31.85 3.38 -14.51
C ASN A 10 -30.88 4.56 -14.40
N VAL A 11 -30.14 4.63 -13.31
CA VAL A 11 -29.06 5.60 -13.11
C VAL A 11 -27.73 4.93 -13.38
N ASN A 12 -27.04 5.33 -14.42
CA ASN A 12 -25.68 4.90 -14.66
C ASN A 12 -24.72 5.59 -13.68
N LEU A 13 -23.60 4.92 -13.38
CA LEU A 13 -22.55 5.44 -12.52
C LEU A 13 -21.82 6.64 -13.17
N LYS A 14 -21.33 7.55 -12.35
CA LYS A 14 -20.46 8.66 -12.75
C LYS A 14 -18.99 8.33 -12.53
N THR A 15 -18.71 7.54 -11.51
CA THR A 15 -17.36 7.05 -11.20
C THR A 15 -17.42 5.55 -11.02
N PHE A 16 -16.44 4.85 -11.56
CA PHE A 16 -16.36 3.40 -11.45
C PHE A 16 -14.91 2.95 -11.26
N GLU A 17 -14.70 2.09 -10.27
CA GLU A 17 -13.43 1.43 -10.06
C GLU A 17 -13.61 -0.08 -10.27
N ILE A 18 -12.69 -0.70 -11.00
CA ILE A 18 -12.71 -2.13 -11.28
C ILE A 18 -11.33 -2.75 -11.14
N ALA A 19 -11.29 -3.95 -10.56
CA ALA A 19 -10.16 -4.87 -10.60
C ALA A 19 -10.54 -6.06 -11.48
N PHE A 20 -9.93 -6.20 -12.65
CA PHE A 20 -10.24 -7.31 -13.55
C PHE A 20 -9.73 -8.64 -13.01
N ASP A 21 -8.54 -8.61 -12.41
CA ASP A 21 -7.92 -9.80 -11.83
C ASP A 21 -6.94 -9.42 -10.70
N ARG A 22 -6.34 -10.42 -10.06
CA ARG A 22 -5.33 -10.26 -9.01
C ARG A 22 -3.90 -10.59 -9.50
N THR A 23 -3.69 -10.69 -10.80
CA THR A 23 -2.36 -10.94 -11.36
C THR A 23 -1.41 -9.81 -10.96
N CYS A 24 -0.34 -10.15 -10.26
CA CYS A 24 0.64 -9.21 -9.79
C CYS A 24 2.02 -9.86 -9.77
N ASN A 25 3.03 -9.09 -10.17
CA ASN A 25 4.43 -9.49 -10.14
C ASN A 25 5.10 -9.22 -8.79
N LEU A 26 4.44 -8.47 -7.88
CA LEU A 26 4.95 -8.18 -6.54
C LEU A 26 4.25 -8.99 -5.46
N ALA A 27 4.96 -9.14 -4.32
CA ALA A 27 4.42 -9.70 -3.09
C ALA A 27 4.75 -8.79 -1.89
N CYS A 28 4.29 -7.55 -1.95
CA CYS A 28 4.48 -6.55 -0.88
C CYS A 28 4.13 -7.13 0.48
N SER A 29 4.92 -6.82 1.53
CA SER A 29 4.81 -7.47 2.86
C SER A 29 3.41 -7.33 3.48
N TYR A 30 2.73 -6.23 3.23
CA TYR A 30 1.37 -5.93 3.75
C TYR A 30 0.24 -6.35 2.80
N CYS A 31 0.57 -6.90 1.63
CA CYS A 31 -0.40 -7.49 0.71
C CYS A 31 -0.62 -8.98 1.03
N ASN A 32 -1.53 -9.63 0.33
CA ASN A 32 -1.84 -11.04 0.57
C ASN A 32 -2.33 -11.76 -0.70
N ALA A 33 -2.60 -13.05 -0.58
CA ALA A 33 -2.98 -13.91 -1.67
C ALA A 33 -4.34 -13.55 -2.33
N SER A 34 -5.20 -12.79 -1.67
CA SER A 34 -6.45 -12.33 -2.27
C SER A 34 -6.24 -11.26 -3.35
N PHE A 35 -5.12 -10.53 -3.30
CA PHE A 35 -4.81 -9.40 -4.19
C PHE A 35 -3.56 -9.62 -5.05
N SER A 36 -2.80 -10.71 -4.83
CA SER A 36 -1.59 -11.00 -5.60
C SER A 36 -1.42 -12.48 -5.89
N THR A 37 -1.26 -12.81 -7.18
CA THR A 37 -0.93 -14.18 -7.61
C THR A 37 0.45 -14.61 -7.16
N THR A 38 1.38 -13.68 -6.94
CA THR A 38 2.73 -14.00 -6.40
C THR A 38 2.61 -14.43 -4.94
N TRP A 39 1.78 -13.77 -4.14
CA TRP A 39 1.43 -14.23 -2.80
C TRP A 39 0.74 -15.61 -2.79
N ALA A 40 -0.22 -15.81 -3.71
CA ALA A 40 -0.90 -17.11 -3.83
C ALA A 40 0.08 -18.25 -4.16
N LYS A 41 1.05 -17.98 -5.05
CA LYS A 41 2.13 -18.93 -5.36
C LYS A 41 3.04 -19.22 -4.17
N ASP A 42 3.36 -18.19 -3.37
CA ASP A 42 4.15 -18.37 -2.15
C ASP A 42 3.44 -19.27 -1.15
N ILE A 43 2.17 -18.96 -0.82
CA ILE A 43 1.36 -19.79 0.09
C ILE A 43 1.23 -21.22 -0.42
N LYS A 44 0.99 -21.40 -1.70
CA LYS A 44 0.87 -22.74 -2.31
C LYS A 44 2.17 -23.52 -2.22
N LYS A 45 3.32 -22.86 -2.37
CA LYS A 45 4.65 -23.49 -2.36
C LYS A 45 5.14 -23.78 -0.93
N ASN A 46 5.00 -22.82 -0.03
CA ASN A 46 5.65 -22.81 1.28
C ASN A 46 4.67 -23.06 2.44
N GLY A 47 3.36 -23.19 2.15
CA GLY A 47 2.31 -23.26 3.16
C GLY A 47 1.94 -21.89 3.73
N ASN A 48 0.96 -21.89 4.63
CA ASN A 48 0.50 -20.71 5.35
C ASN A 48 1.60 -20.13 6.25
N TYR A 49 1.51 -18.81 6.53
CA TYR A 49 2.25 -18.22 7.63
C TYR A 49 1.66 -18.72 8.94
N THR A 50 2.49 -19.26 9.82
CA THR A 50 2.05 -19.90 11.06
C THR A 50 2.19 -18.96 12.26
N ASN A 51 1.45 -19.27 13.33
CA ASN A 51 1.53 -18.60 14.64
C ASN A 51 1.24 -17.08 14.61
N LEU A 52 0.45 -16.62 13.66
CA LEU A 52 -0.07 -15.27 13.59
C LEU A 52 -1.51 -15.25 14.09
N VAL A 53 -1.86 -14.30 14.97
CA VAL A 53 -3.16 -14.28 15.66
C VAL A 53 -3.83 -12.90 15.72
N SER A 54 -3.11 -11.82 15.38
CA SER A 54 -3.64 -10.46 15.41
C SER A 54 -4.56 -10.16 14.22
N ASP A 55 -5.24 -9.02 14.29
CA ASP A 55 -6.17 -8.60 13.24
C ASP A 55 -5.47 -8.44 11.87
N GLY A 56 -6.09 -9.07 10.86
CA GLY A 56 -5.55 -9.11 9.51
C GLY A 56 -4.53 -10.23 9.25
N ALA A 57 -4.04 -10.92 10.31
CA ALA A 57 -3.09 -12.03 10.18
C ALA A 57 -3.67 -13.20 9.37
N GLY A 58 -4.98 -13.44 9.44
CA GLY A 58 -5.68 -14.49 8.71
C GLY A 58 -5.52 -14.39 7.18
N ALA A 59 -5.24 -13.22 6.65
CA ALA A 59 -4.99 -13.02 5.22
C ALA A 59 -3.73 -13.75 4.70
N PHE A 60 -2.78 -14.08 5.58
CA PHE A 60 -1.57 -14.84 5.28
C PHE A 60 -1.72 -16.35 5.52
N GLN A 61 -2.91 -16.78 5.92
CA GLN A 61 -3.22 -18.17 6.25
C GLN A 61 -4.14 -18.84 5.22
N GLN A 62 -4.26 -18.25 4.04
CA GLN A 62 -5.09 -18.74 2.94
C GLN A 62 -4.47 -18.38 1.59
N ASP A 63 -4.73 -19.20 0.58
CA ASP A 63 -4.20 -19.04 -0.77
C ASP A 63 -5.00 -18.06 -1.64
N GLY A 64 -6.09 -17.50 -1.11
CA GLY A 64 -6.97 -16.57 -1.82
C GLY A 64 -7.69 -17.17 -3.03
N SER A 65 -7.75 -18.49 -3.16
CA SER A 65 -8.39 -19.17 -4.32
C SER A 65 -9.87 -18.82 -4.48
N TRP A 66 -10.56 -18.50 -3.39
CA TRP A 66 -11.96 -18.11 -3.38
C TRP A 66 -12.23 -16.73 -4.04
N THR A 67 -11.21 -15.88 -4.19
CA THR A 67 -11.37 -14.52 -4.77
C THR A 67 -11.29 -14.52 -6.28
N GLN A 68 -10.82 -15.58 -6.89
CA GLN A 68 -10.72 -15.73 -8.35
C GLN A 68 -11.10 -17.16 -8.76
N PRO A 69 -12.40 -17.48 -8.79
CA PRO A 69 -12.88 -18.83 -9.08
C PRO A 69 -12.74 -19.22 -10.56
N TYR A 70 -12.44 -18.27 -11.44
CA TYR A 70 -12.31 -18.49 -12.87
C TYR A 70 -10.86 -18.51 -13.31
N ASN A 71 -10.50 -19.45 -14.17
CA ASN A 71 -9.12 -19.66 -14.62
C ASN A 71 -8.67 -18.68 -15.70
N ASN A 72 -9.61 -18.14 -16.45
CA ASN A 72 -9.35 -17.17 -17.51
C ASN A 72 -10.46 -16.12 -17.58
N ASP A 73 -10.19 -14.99 -18.22
CA ASP A 73 -11.09 -13.87 -18.37
C ASP A 73 -12.29 -14.19 -19.28
N GLU A 74 -12.12 -15.08 -20.26
CA GLU A 74 -13.17 -15.44 -21.20
C GLU A 74 -14.34 -16.17 -20.53
N ASP A 75 -14.03 -16.98 -19.50
CA ASP A 75 -15.03 -17.72 -18.72
C ASP A 75 -15.54 -16.91 -17.52
N ASN A 76 -14.98 -15.73 -17.25
CA ASN A 76 -15.38 -14.91 -16.12
C ASN A 76 -16.65 -14.10 -16.43
N PRO A 77 -17.80 -14.45 -15.85
CA PRO A 77 -19.07 -13.77 -16.15
C PRO A 77 -19.09 -12.31 -15.70
N TYR A 78 -18.25 -11.92 -14.72
CA TYR A 78 -18.18 -10.54 -14.27
C TYR A 78 -17.46 -9.65 -15.30
N ILE A 79 -16.42 -10.17 -15.95
CA ILE A 79 -15.73 -9.45 -17.04
C ILE A 79 -16.64 -9.34 -18.26
N GLN A 80 -17.36 -10.43 -18.61
CA GLN A 80 -18.35 -10.40 -19.69
C GLN A 80 -19.48 -9.40 -19.40
N ALA A 81 -19.98 -9.35 -18.15
CA ALA A 81 -20.99 -8.40 -17.73
C ALA A 81 -20.50 -6.97 -17.79
N PHE A 82 -19.25 -6.71 -17.38
CA PHE A 82 -18.61 -5.39 -17.48
C PHE A 82 -18.59 -4.91 -18.95
N TRP A 83 -18.05 -5.72 -19.87
CA TRP A 83 -17.96 -5.31 -21.27
C TRP A 83 -19.33 -5.11 -21.91
N LYS A 84 -20.30 -5.99 -21.61
CA LYS A 84 -21.67 -5.80 -22.04
C LYS A 84 -22.26 -4.50 -21.53
N TRP A 85 -22.02 -4.14 -20.27
CA TRP A 85 -22.50 -2.87 -19.70
C TRP A 85 -21.77 -1.67 -20.27
N TRP A 86 -20.43 -1.82 -20.48
CA TRP A 86 -19.59 -0.81 -21.13
C TRP A 86 -20.16 -0.39 -22.48
N ASP A 87 -20.46 -1.36 -23.34
CA ASP A 87 -21.01 -1.15 -24.67
C ASP A 87 -22.47 -0.65 -24.65
N ASN A 88 -23.23 -0.93 -23.61
CA ASN A 88 -24.65 -0.56 -23.47
C ASN A 88 -24.88 0.69 -22.61
N GLY A 89 -23.92 1.58 -22.50
CA GLY A 89 -24.13 2.92 -21.96
C GLY A 89 -23.32 3.30 -20.73
N LEU A 90 -22.59 2.39 -20.08
CA LEU A 90 -21.71 2.74 -18.98
C LEU A 90 -20.63 3.74 -19.45
N SER A 91 -19.96 3.46 -20.58
CA SER A 91 -18.95 4.31 -21.17
C SER A 91 -19.44 5.75 -21.49
N ASN A 92 -20.73 5.91 -21.77
CA ASN A 92 -21.31 7.24 -22.08
C ASN A 92 -21.67 8.06 -20.82
N SER A 93 -21.75 7.41 -19.66
CA SER A 93 -22.22 8.04 -18.42
C SER A 93 -21.10 8.34 -17.43
N LEU A 94 -19.96 7.65 -17.53
CA LEU A 94 -18.84 7.82 -16.62
C LEU A 94 -18.13 9.16 -16.85
N GLU A 95 -17.77 9.76 -15.73
CA GLU A 95 -16.87 10.91 -15.63
C GLU A 95 -15.46 10.44 -15.23
N GLU A 96 -15.34 9.31 -14.53
CA GLU A 96 -14.07 8.68 -14.15
C GLU A 96 -14.18 7.15 -14.19
N LEU A 97 -13.21 6.52 -14.84
CA LEU A 97 -12.93 5.08 -14.76
C LEU A 97 -11.56 4.87 -14.13
N ARG A 98 -11.49 4.05 -13.07
CA ARG A 98 -10.24 3.66 -12.43
C ARG A 98 -10.03 2.15 -12.49
N ILE A 99 -8.85 1.75 -12.92
CA ILE A 99 -8.45 0.34 -12.93
C ILE A 99 -7.49 0.08 -11.77
N THR A 100 -7.86 -0.87 -10.94
CA THR A 100 -7.07 -1.38 -9.82
C THR A 100 -6.85 -2.89 -9.96
N GLY A 101 -6.54 -3.58 -8.89
CA GLY A 101 -6.38 -5.03 -8.84
C GLY A 101 -5.01 -5.45 -8.36
N GLY A 102 -4.44 -6.49 -8.97
CA GLY A 102 -3.06 -6.88 -8.76
C GLY A 102 -2.10 -5.87 -9.40
N GLU A 103 -1.75 -6.09 -10.66
CA GLU A 103 -1.00 -5.13 -11.50
C GLU A 103 -1.76 -4.93 -12.81
N PRO A 104 -2.42 -3.79 -13.02
CA PRO A 104 -3.24 -3.54 -14.21
C PRO A 104 -2.51 -3.67 -15.54
N LEU A 105 -1.21 -3.34 -15.60
CA LEU A 105 -0.43 -3.47 -16.85
C LEU A 105 -0.22 -4.92 -17.28
N MET A 106 -0.51 -5.90 -16.41
CA MET A 106 -0.49 -7.32 -16.74
C MET A 106 -1.84 -7.84 -17.26
N SER A 107 -2.91 -7.04 -17.20
CA SER A 107 -4.26 -7.43 -17.63
C SER A 107 -4.51 -7.06 -19.08
N ALA A 108 -4.95 -8.01 -19.90
CA ALA A 108 -5.37 -7.76 -21.28
C ALA A 108 -6.59 -6.80 -21.34
N ASN A 109 -7.47 -6.85 -20.33
CA ASN A 109 -8.64 -5.98 -20.26
C ASN A 109 -8.25 -4.52 -20.03
N THR A 110 -7.19 -4.25 -19.27
CA THR A 110 -6.63 -2.90 -19.13
C THR A 110 -6.16 -2.35 -20.48
N TRP A 111 -5.43 -3.14 -21.24
CA TRP A 111 -4.96 -2.73 -22.57
C TRP A 111 -6.09 -2.52 -23.56
N LYS A 112 -7.15 -3.33 -23.49
CA LYS A 112 -8.38 -3.13 -24.29
C LYS A 112 -9.05 -1.80 -23.97
N LEU A 113 -9.03 -1.35 -22.71
CA LEU A 113 -9.51 -0.02 -22.34
C LEU A 113 -8.60 1.09 -22.91
N PHE A 114 -7.28 0.96 -22.83
CA PHE A 114 -6.38 1.92 -23.51
C PHE A 114 -6.67 2.04 -25.01
N ASP A 115 -6.89 0.91 -25.69
CA ASP A 115 -7.25 0.92 -27.11
C ASP A 115 -8.59 1.62 -27.36
N TRP A 116 -9.55 1.44 -26.46
CA TRP A 116 -10.83 2.14 -26.51
C TRP A 116 -10.66 3.66 -26.31
N PHE A 117 -9.92 4.10 -25.30
CA PHE A 117 -9.68 5.52 -25.04
C PHE A 117 -8.93 6.20 -26.16
N GLU A 118 -7.95 5.54 -26.77
CA GLU A 118 -7.22 6.07 -27.94
C GLU A 118 -8.13 6.26 -29.16
N ALA A 119 -9.18 5.44 -29.30
CA ALA A 119 -10.11 5.49 -30.43
C ALA A 119 -11.30 6.43 -30.20
N GLN A 120 -11.46 7.00 -29.01
CA GLN A 120 -12.63 7.82 -28.64
C GLN A 120 -12.20 9.26 -28.32
N ASP A 121 -12.99 10.20 -28.73
CA ASP A 121 -12.93 11.60 -28.25
C ASP A 121 -13.82 11.69 -27.00
N THR A 122 -13.21 11.67 -25.82
CA THR A 122 -13.92 11.65 -24.54
C THR A 122 -13.20 12.46 -23.47
N ASN A 123 -13.98 13.17 -22.65
CA ASN A 123 -13.48 13.91 -21.47
C ASN A 123 -13.50 13.04 -20.21
N MET A 124 -13.76 11.72 -20.33
CA MET A 124 -13.75 10.83 -19.21
C MET A 124 -12.34 10.67 -18.66
N ARG A 125 -12.16 10.91 -17.37
CA ARG A 125 -10.89 10.59 -16.69
C ARG A 125 -10.62 9.10 -16.73
N PHE A 126 -9.45 8.74 -17.21
CA PHE A 126 -8.95 7.37 -17.14
C PHE A 126 -7.81 7.26 -16.14
N ALA A 127 -7.95 6.40 -15.15
CA ALA A 127 -6.98 6.23 -14.08
C ALA A 127 -6.56 4.76 -13.94
N ILE A 128 -5.28 4.52 -13.68
CA ILE A 128 -4.77 3.18 -13.33
C ILE A 128 -3.91 3.24 -12.08
N ASN A 129 -3.96 2.17 -11.27
CA ASN A 129 -3.06 1.99 -10.12
C ASN A 129 -2.02 0.93 -10.47
N SER A 130 -0.79 1.32 -10.79
CA SER A 130 0.28 0.42 -11.22
C SER A 130 1.49 0.49 -10.30
N ASN A 131 2.14 -0.64 -10.07
CA ASN A 131 3.42 -0.69 -9.36
C ASN A 131 4.60 -0.23 -10.24
N LEU A 132 4.39 -0.02 -11.52
CA LEU A 132 5.38 0.40 -12.55
C LEU A 132 6.61 -0.52 -12.68
N ILE A 133 6.59 -1.71 -12.12
CA ILE A 133 7.65 -2.69 -12.34
C ILE A 133 7.32 -3.49 -13.61
N ALA A 134 7.56 -2.85 -14.73
CA ALA A 134 7.29 -3.37 -16.05
C ALA A 134 8.54 -3.26 -16.95
N LYS A 135 8.64 -4.16 -17.92
CA LYS A 135 9.70 -4.11 -18.92
C LYS A 135 9.58 -2.87 -19.80
N LYS A 136 10.70 -2.46 -20.38
CA LYS A 136 10.79 -1.26 -21.21
C LYS A 136 9.71 -1.21 -22.31
N ASP A 137 9.46 -2.30 -23.01
CA ASP A 137 8.46 -2.39 -24.08
C ASP A 137 7.03 -2.11 -23.59
N ILE A 138 6.69 -2.56 -22.37
CA ILE A 138 5.39 -2.28 -21.73
C ILE A 138 5.30 -0.82 -21.33
N VAL A 139 6.38 -0.23 -20.79
CA VAL A 139 6.42 1.19 -20.42
C VAL A 139 6.37 2.07 -21.67
N ASP A 140 7.10 1.73 -22.72
CA ASP A 140 7.05 2.44 -24.02
C ASP A 140 5.61 2.44 -24.59
N LYS A 141 4.93 1.28 -24.50
CA LYS A 141 3.51 1.16 -24.89
C LYS A 141 2.62 2.04 -24.01
N LEU A 142 2.83 2.03 -22.69
CA LEU A 142 2.05 2.87 -21.76
C LEU A 142 2.22 4.35 -22.08
N ILE A 143 3.45 4.82 -22.28
CA ILE A 143 3.77 6.20 -22.64
C ILE A 143 3.08 6.59 -23.94
N SER A 144 3.19 5.73 -24.97
CA SER A 144 2.52 5.96 -26.25
C SER A 144 1.02 6.14 -26.09
N LYS A 145 0.36 5.24 -25.36
CA LYS A 145 -1.09 5.29 -25.11
C LYS A 145 -1.51 6.48 -24.25
N ALA A 146 -0.76 6.76 -23.18
CA ALA A 146 -1.06 7.87 -22.26
C ALA A 146 -1.08 9.23 -22.98
N ASN A 147 -0.24 9.42 -24.02
CA ASN A 147 -0.19 10.65 -24.80
C ASN A 147 -1.40 10.87 -25.73
N HIS A 148 -2.26 9.86 -25.88
CA HIS A 148 -3.51 9.96 -26.66
C HIS A 148 -4.76 10.09 -25.77
N ILE A 149 -4.60 10.22 -24.46
CA ILE A 149 -5.70 10.31 -23.49
C ILE A 149 -5.58 11.64 -22.75
N ASP A 150 -6.54 12.54 -22.93
CA ASP A 150 -6.46 13.92 -22.45
C ASP A 150 -6.40 14.02 -20.91
N ASP A 151 -7.20 13.23 -20.20
CA ASP A 151 -7.24 13.22 -18.72
C ASP A 151 -6.80 11.84 -18.18
N PHE A 152 -5.51 11.51 -18.42
CA PHE A 152 -4.92 10.26 -17.92
C PHE A 152 -4.23 10.46 -16.56
N HIS A 153 -4.61 9.64 -15.60
CA HIS A 153 -4.06 9.61 -14.26
C HIS A 153 -3.36 8.28 -13.96
N LEU A 154 -2.10 8.37 -13.59
CA LEU A 154 -1.33 7.22 -13.11
C LEU A 154 -1.12 7.32 -11.61
N TYR A 155 -1.58 6.34 -10.89
CA TYR A 155 -1.27 6.15 -9.48
C TYR A 155 -0.22 5.05 -9.34
N THR A 156 0.99 5.41 -8.89
CA THR A 156 2.04 4.43 -8.61
C THR A 156 2.32 4.34 -7.12
N SER A 157 2.85 3.22 -6.68
CA SER A 157 2.95 2.95 -5.25
C SER A 157 4.40 2.75 -4.83
N CYS A 158 4.89 3.64 -3.97
CA CYS A 158 6.16 3.50 -3.25
C CYS A 158 6.14 4.36 -1.98
N GLU A 159 6.87 3.97 -0.93
CA GLU A 159 6.87 4.65 0.37
C GLU A 159 8.22 4.60 1.09
N ALA A 160 9.26 4.08 0.45
CA ALA A 160 10.60 3.91 1.01
C ALA A 160 11.63 3.98 -0.13
N VAL A 161 12.92 3.97 0.18
CA VAL A 161 14.00 3.98 -0.80
C VAL A 161 14.81 2.68 -0.82
N ASP A 162 15.46 2.41 -1.96
CA ASP A 162 16.48 1.38 -2.15
C ASP A 162 16.09 -0.01 -1.57
N ASP A 163 17.03 -0.65 -0.86
CA ASP A 163 16.83 -1.97 -0.26
C ASP A 163 15.63 -2.04 0.70
N GLN A 164 15.28 -0.93 1.36
CA GLN A 164 14.11 -0.89 2.24
C GLN A 164 12.81 -0.92 1.44
N ALA A 165 12.74 -0.20 0.32
CA ALA A 165 11.60 -0.27 -0.58
C ALA A 165 11.45 -1.68 -1.18
N GLU A 166 12.56 -2.27 -1.62
CA GLU A 166 12.61 -3.63 -2.18
C GLU A 166 12.27 -4.69 -1.13
N TYR A 167 12.64 -4.46 0.14
CA TYR A 167 12.24 -5.34 1.25
C TYR A 167 10.74 -5.30 1.49
N ILE A 168 10.17 -4.10 1.62
CA ILE A 168 8.73 -3.91 1.87
C ILE A 168 7.89 -4.44 0.71
N ARG A 169 8.35 -4.17 -0.52
CA ARG A 169 7.65 -4.53 -1.77
C ARG A 169 8.42 -5.62 -2.50
N ASP A 170 8.35 -6.84 -2.00
CA ASP A 170 9.06 -7.97 -2.60
C ASP A 170 8.75 -8.12 -4.10
N GLY A 171 9.81 -8.14 -4.91
CA GLY A 171 9.76 -8.09 -6.37
C GLY A 171 9.90 -6.69 -6.98
N LEU A 172 9.91 -5.62 -6.15
CA LEU A 172 10.27 -4.28 -6.58
C LEU A 172 11.76 -4.26 -6.96
N ASN A 173 12.10 -3.54 -8.04
CA ASN A 173 13.41 -2.99 -8.31
C ASN A 173 13.26 -1.48 -8.22
N TYR A 174 13.87 -0.87 -7.21
CA TYR A 174 13.66 0.55 -6.87
C TYR A 174 14.17 1.48 -7.97
N GLU A 175 15.34 1.22 -8.53
CA GLU A 175 15.90 2.02 -9.63
C GLU A 175 15.01 1.98 -10.86
N LEU A 176 14.49 0.79 -11.22
CA LEU A 176 13.58 0.63 -12.36
C LEU A 176 12.26 1.38 -12.12
N TRP A 177 11.73 1.34 -10.89
CA TRP A 177 10.53 2.10 -10.53
C TRP A 177 10.77 3.60 -10.68
N LEU A 178 11.90 4.09 -10.19
CA LEU A 178 12.27 5.50 -10.24
C LEU A 178 12.46 5.96 -11.70
N ASP A 179 13.15 5.17 -12.53
CA ASP A 179 13.35 5.46 -13.95
C ASP A 179 12.02 5.49 -14.71
N ASN A 180 11.17 4.48 -14.52
CA ASN A 180 9.86 4.43 -15.16
C ASN A 180 8.96 5.60 -14.72
N THR A 181 9.03 6.01 -13.45
CA THR A 181 8.30 7.18 -12.93
C THR A 181 8.80 8.47 -13.57
N LYS A 182 10.13 8.67 -13.68
CA LYS A 182 10.74 9.82 -14.37
C LYS A 182 10.30 9.89 -15.83
N ARG A 183 10.32 8.75 -16.53
CA ARG A 183 9.90 8.68 -17.92
C ARG A 183 8.44 9.11 -18.10
N LEU A 184 7.54 8.61 -17.27
CA LEU A 184 6.13 9.03 -17.35
C LEU A 184 5.94 10.52 -17.06
N LEU A 185 6.68 11.07 -16.11
CA LEU A 185 6.65 12.49 -15.78
C LEU A 185 7.19 13.40 -16.92
N THR A 186 8.15 12.92 -17.71
CA THR A 186 8.86 13.73 -18.72
C THR A 186 8.43 13.44 -20.15
N GLU A 187 7.93 12.25 -20.44
CA GLU A 187 7.56 11.82 -21.79
C GLU A 187 6.04 11.85 -22.01
N THR A 188 5.23 12.18 -20.97
CA THR A 188 3.76 12.24 -21.10
C THR A 188 3.17 13.48 -20.44
N ASN A 189 1.89 13.76 -20.77
CA ASN A 189 1.07 14.78 -20.11
C ASN A 189 0.29 14.20 -18.90
N ALA A 190 0.49 12.92 -18.57
CA ALA A 190 -0.21 12.23 -17.49
C ALA A 190 -0.10 12.96 -16.14
N SER A 191 -1.15 12.86 -15.36
CA SER A 191 -1.10 13.21 -13.94
C SER A 191 -0.57 12.04 -13.15
N VAL A 192 0.66 12.14 -12.63
CA VAL A 192 1.31 11.08 -11.85
C VAL A 192 1.13 11.35 -10.37
N HIS A 193 0.67 10.31 -9.65
CA HIS A 193 0.41 10.34 -8.22
C HIS A 193 1.14 9.18 -7.54
N ILE A 194 1.90 9.46 -6.49
CA ILE A 194 2.57 8.43 -5.70
C ILE A 194 1.70 8.12 -4.47
N MET A 195 1.23 6.88 -4.40
CA MET A 195 0.46 6.36 -3.27
C MET A 195 1.40 5.68 -2.27
N MET A 196 1.57 6.29 -1.12
CA MET A 196 2.40 5.77 -0.04
C MET A 196 1.53 4.97 0.91
N THR A 197 1.80 3.67 1.04
CA THR A 197 1.16 2.82 2.07
C THR A 197 2.00 2.89 3.33
N ILE A 198 1.64 3.81 4.23
CA ILE A 198 2.39 4.07 5.45
C ILE A 198 2.25 2.90 6.40
N ASN A 199 3.31 2.12 6.49
CA ASN A 199 3.46 0.93 7.32
C ASN A 199 4.60 1.14 8.34
N SER A 200 4.77 0.20 9.27
CA SER A 200 5.78 0.31 10.32
C SER A 200 7.22 0.39 9.80
N LEU A 201 7.52 -0.24 8.66
CA LEU A 201 8.87 -0.29 8.11
C LEU A 201 9.24 0.96 7.30
N CYS A 202 8.31 1.50 6.51
CA CYS A 202 8.61 2.65 5.65
C CYS A 202 8.99 3.92 6.42
N LEU A 203 8.62 4.00 7.70
CA LEU A 203 8.96 5.16 8.55
C LEU A 203 10.46 5.38 8.72
N PHE A 204 11.29 4.34 8.49
CA PHE A 204 12.75 4.45 8.66
C PHE A 204 13.47 5.11 7.48
N SER A 205 12.81 5.23 6.34
CA SER A 205 13.34 5.94 5.16
C SER A 205 12.32 6.86 4.50
N ILE A 206 11.25 7.21 5.21
CA ILE A 206 10.20 8.07 4.67
C ILE A 206 10.73 9.46 4.30
N THR A 207 11.64 10.03 5.07
CA THR A 207 12.27 11.32 4.79
C THR A 207 13.14 11.27 3.55
N ASP A 208 13.95 10.23 3.40
CA ASP A 208 14.75 10.01 2.19
C ASP A 208 13.86 9.84 0.96
N PHE A 209 12.73 9.15 1.12
CA PHE A 209 11.77 9.00 0.04
C PHE A 209 11.07 10.31 -0.34
N LEU A 210 10.74 11.16 0.64
CA LEU A 210 10.21 12.50 0.39
C LEU A 210 11.22 13.38 -0.34
N ASP A 211 12.53 13.23 -0.05
CA ASP A 211 13.59 13.91 -0.79
C ASP A 211 13.69 13.43 -2.24
N GLU A 212 13.50 12.13 -2.50
CA GLU A 212 13.42 11.62 -3.88
C GLU A 212 12.19 12.16 -4.62
N VAL A 213 11.04 12.23 -3.96
CA VAL A 213 9.85 12.88 -4.53
C VAL A 213 10.11 14.34 -4.85
N TYR A 214 10.82 15.05 -3.96
CA TYR A 214 11.20 16.44 -4.20
C TYR A 214 12.08 16.57 -5.46
N LYS A 215 13.08 15.71 -5.65
CA LYS A 215 13.92 15.69 -6.86
C LYS A 215 13.08 15.43 -8.12
N LEU A 216 12.05 14.57 -8.04
CA LEU A 216 11.12 14.36 -9.17
C LEU A 216 10.31 15.63 -9.49
N LYS A 217 9.86 16.37 -8.47
CA LYS A 217 9.18 17.66 -8.64
C LYS A 217 10.08 18.73 -9.25
N GLU A 218 11.39 18.75 -8.89
CA GLU A 218 12.37 19.64 -9.50
C GLU A 218 12.54 19.39 -11.01
N ILE A 219 12.56 18.11 -11.43
CA ILE A 219 12.66 17.74 -12.84
C ILE A 219 11.48 18.29 -13.63
N THR A 220 10.27 18.19 -13.09
CA THR A 220 9.05 18.69 -13.75
C THR A 220 8.85 20.20 -13.57
N ARG A 221 9.58 20.83 -12.65
CA ARG A 221 9.37 22.21 -12.20
C ARG A 221 7.93 22.52 -11.84
N SER A 222 7.26 21.56 -11.23
CA SER A 222 5.87 21.62 -10.86
C SER A 222 5.59 20.83 -9.58
N ASN A 223 4.35 20.86 -9.11
CA ASN A 223 3.92 20.02 -7.98
C ASN A 223 3.70 18.55 -8.37
N LYS A 224 4.11 18.11 -9.56
CA LYS A 224 4.06 16.70 -9.99
C LYS A 224 5.41 16.01 -9.77
N PRO A 225 5.42 14.76 -9.30
CA PRO A 225 4.26 13.96 -8.90
C PRO A 225 3.63 14.47 -7.61
N THR A 226 2.32 14.23 -7.42
CA THR A 226 1.71 14.44 -6.12
C THR A 226 1.84 13.19 -5.25
N ILE A 227 1.79 13.34 -3.93
CA ILE A 227 1.79 12.22 -3.00
C ILE A 227 0.46 12.09 -2.26
N SER A 228 0.12 10.87 -1.87
CA SER A 228 -0.95 10.58 -0.92
C SER A 228 -0.50 9.56 0.12
N LEU A 229 -0.71 9.86 1.40
CA LEU A 229 -0.31 9.02 2.51
C LEU A 229 -1.52 8.23 3.02
N ASN A 230 -1.47 6.90 2.88
CA ASN A 230 -2.52 5.98 3.31
C ASN A 230 -2.01 5.15 4.49
N LEU A 231 -2.56 5.39 5.69
CA LEU A 231 -2.14 4.70 6.90
C LEU A 231 -2.57 3.23 6.86
N LEU A 232 -1.61 2.32 6.92
CA LEU A 232 -1.87 0.88 6.97
C LEU A 232 -2.51 0.52 8.32
N ARG A 233 -3.71 -0.05 8.30
CA ARG A 233 -4.42 -0.53 9.49
C ARG A 233 -4.35 -2.05 9.62
N PHE A 234 -4.36 -2.74 8.50
CA PHE A 234 -4.34 -4.20 8.45
C PHE A 234 -3.33 -4.69 7.41
N PRO A 235 -2.53 -5.70 7.75
CA PRO A 235 -2.51 -6.41 9.03
C PRO A 235 -2.04 -5.50 10.17
N SER A 236 -2.68 -5.60 11.33
CA SER A 236 -2.48 -4.64 12.43
C SER A 236 -1.04 -4.63 12.98
N PHE A 237 -0.35 -5.76 12.94
CA PHE A 237 1.05 -5.86 13.37
C PHE A 237 2.05 -5.14 12.44
N GLN A 238 1.65 -4.76 11.23
CA GLN A 238 2.45 -3.95 10.30
C GLN A 238 2.07 -2.47 10.30
N SER A 239 1.04 -2.10 11.06
CA SER A 239 0.66 -0.71 11.22
C SER A 239 1.76 0.09 11.96
N PRO A 240 1.96 1.38 11.65
CA PRO A 240 2.81 2.26 12.47
C PRO A 240 2.50 2.22 13.95
N LEU A 241 1.23 1.95 14.31
CA LEU A 241 0.75 1.86 15.68
C LEU A 241 1.31 0.67 16.46
N ALA A 242 1.79 -0.36 15.77
CA ALA A 242 2.40 -1.53 16.41
C ALA A 242 3.80 -1.23 16.95
N LEU A 243 4.47 -0.20 16.46
CA LEU A 243 5.83 0.15 16.92
C LEU A 243 5.83 0.61 18.37
N PRO A 244 6.87 0.29 19.16
CA PRO A 244 7.01 0.79 20.52
C PRO A 244 7.31 2.28 20.53
N THR A 245 7.03 2.95 21.66
CA THR A 245 7.13 4.40 21.82
C THR A 245 8.49 4.94 21.38
N HIS A 246 9.59 4.35 21.84
CA HIS A 246 10.94 4.84 21.53
C HIS A 246 11.28 4.79 20.03
N ILE A 247 10.70 3.85 19.27
CA ILE A 247 10.87 3.80 17.82
C ILE A 247 9.96 4.83 17.15
N LYS A 248 8.73 4.98 17.62
CA LYS A 248 7.83 6.02 17.11
C LYS A 248 8.40 7.42 17.35
N ASP A 249 8.98 7.67 18.52
CA ASP A 249 9.66 8.93 18.83
C ASP A 249 10.85 9.19 17.90
N TYR A 250 11.64 8.15 17.61
CA TYR A 250 12.72 8.25 16.63
C TYR A 250 12.21 8.65 15.24
N CYS A 251 11.18 7.95 14.73
CA CYS A 251 10.59 8.23 13.42
C CYS A 251 9.89 9.61 13.40
N TYR A 252 9.19 9.96 14.48
CA TYR A 252 8.54 11.26 14.66
C TYR A 252 9.55 12.40 14.58
N ASN A 253 10.64 12.33 15.36
CA ASN A 253 11.62 13.39 15.39
C ASN A 253 12.28 13.62 14.02
N ASN A 254 12.58 12.54 13.29
CA ASN A 254 13.15 12.65 11.94
C ASN A 254 12.16 13.28 10.96
N LEU A 255 10.90 12.85 10.99
CA LEU A 255 9.87 13.34 10.07
C LEU A 255 9.48 14.79 10.41
N GLU A 256 9.36 15.14 11.67
CA GLU A 256 9.04 16.50 12.13
C GLU A 256 10.15 17.48 11.79
N GLN A 257 11.42 17.08 11.97
CA GLN A 257 12.56 17.89 11.54
C GLN A 257 12.51 18.11 10.02
N TRP A 258 12.38 17.04 9.24
CA TRP A 258 12.30 17.14 7.78
C TRP A 258 11.14 18.06 7.36
N TYR A 259 9.97 17.91 7.98
CA TYR A 259 8.80 18.73 7.66
C TYR A 259 9.03 20.20 7.99
N SER A 260 9.60 20.52 9.14
CA SER A 260 9.89 21.91 9.53
C SER A 260 10.85 22.61 8.56
N GLU A 261 11.78 21.87 7.96
CA GLU A 261 12.75 22.38 7.00
C GLU A 261 12.16 22.53 5.59
N ASN A 262 11.11 21.77 5.23
CA ASN A 262 10.62 21.64 3.86
C ASN A 262 9.20 22.19 3.61
N LYS A 263 8.38 22.42 4.64
CA LYS A 263 6.96 22.78 4.52
C LYS A 263 6.68 24.07 3.74
N ASP A 264 7.62 25.01 3.76
CA ASP A 264 7.49 26.29 3.06
C ASP A 264 7.99 26.24 1.61
N ASN A 265 8.42 25.08 1.13
CA ASN A 265 8.87 24.92 -0.24
C ASN A 265 7.68 24.90 -1.20
N PRO A 266 7.66 25.77 -2.25
CA PRO A 266 6.52 25.94 -3.15
C PRO A 266 6.19 24.73 -4.02
N LEU A 267 7.06 23.72 -4.08
CA LEU A 267 6.80 22.47 -4.81
C LEU A 267 5.88 21.51 -4.02
N TRP A 268 5.73 21.72 -2.70
CA TRP A 268 4.75 20.98 -1.90
C TRP A 268 3.42 21.71 -1.89
N SER A 269 2.35 21.01 -2.22
CA SER A 269 0.99 21.54 -2.12
C SER A 269 0.50 21.55 -0.67
N GLU A 270 -0.45 22.44 -0.33
CA GLU A 270 -1.08 22.46 0.99
C GLU A 270 -1.66 21.09 1.39
N GLY A 271 -2.25 20.36 0.44
CA GLY A 271 -2.80 19.02 0.70
C GLY A 271 -1.76 17.96 1.02
N GLU A 272 -0.57 18.04 0.43
CA GLU A 272 0.56 17.16 0.74
C GLU A 272 1.13 17.50 2.12
N CYS A 273 1.36 18.78 2.40
CA CYS A 273 1.78 19.25 3.72
C CYS A 273 0.82 18.80 4.81
N ALA A 274 -0.49 19.01 4.64
CA ALA A 274 -1.52 18.56 5.58
C ALA A 274 -1.55 17.02 5.75
N SER A 275 -1.17 16.27 4.71
CA SER A 275 -1.07 14.80 4.81
C SER A 275 0.14 14.37 5.62
N ILE A 276 1.27 15.08 5.51
CA ILE A 276 2.47 14.82 6.31
C ILE A 276 2.23 15.24 7.77
N GLU A 277 1.64 16.41 8.03
CA GLU A 277 1.24 16.84 9.39
C GLU A 277 0.34 15.80 10.05
N ARG A 278 -0.66 15.29 9.32
CA ARG A 278 -1.54 14.24 9.84
C ARG A 278 -0.77 12.96 10.21
N LEU A 279 0.29 12.59 9.46
CA LEU A 279 1.12 11.45 9.83
C LEU A 279 1.93 11.75 11.09
N ILE A 280 2.50 12.93 11.21
CA ILE A 280 3.23 13.40 12.40
C ILE A 280 2.31 13.31 13.63
N ASP A 281 1.12 13.90 13.55
CA ASP A 281 0.10 13.85 14.61
C ASP A 281 -0.32 12.41 14.94
N TYR A 282 -0.42 11.55 13.93
CA TYR A 282 -0.80 10.16 14.12
C TYR A 282 0.23 9.39 14.94
N LEU A 283 1.53 9.62 14.72
CA LEU A 283 2.59 8.97 15.48
C LEU A 283 2.58 9.35 16.97
N VAL A 284 2.24 10.61 17.29
CA VAL A 284 2.16 11.11 18.66
C VAL A 284 0.83 10.74 19.34
N THR A 285 -0.29 10.98 18.66
CA THR A 285 -1.63 10.85 19.26
C THR A 285 -1.96 9.42 19.67
N VAL A 286 -1.42 8.45 18.96
CA VAL A 286 -1.69 7.04 19.23
C VAL A 286 -0.90 6.51 20.43
N ASP A 287 0.15 7.21 20.84
CA ASP A 287 0.88 6.87 22.06
C ASP A 287 0.23 7.42 23.36
N ALA A 288 -0.88 8.15 23.23
CA ALA A 288 -1.61 8.56 24.40
C ALA A 288 -2.05 7.31 25.20
N PRO A 289 -1.71 7.22 26.51
CA PRO A 289 -1.92 6.00 27.30
C PRO A 289 -3.36 5.48 27.28
N HIS A 290 -4.35 6.34 27.14
CA HIS A 290 -5.77 5.99 27.08
C HIS A 290 -6.23 5.42 25.72
N ARG A 291 -5.37 5.41 24.70
CA ARG A 291 -5.65 4.87 23.37
C ARG A 291 -4.86 3.60 23.04
N ARG A 292 -4.01 3.13 23.97
CA ARG A 292 -3.32 1.86 23.80
C ARG A 292 -4.33 0.74 23.78
N THR A 293 -4.51 0.12 22.63
CA THR A 293 -5.42 -1.01 22.46
C THR A 293 -4.78 -2.31 22.98
N SER A 294 -5.58 -3.20 23.51
CA SER A 294 -5.18 -4.48 24.09
C SER A 294 -4.44 -5.34 23.07
N ASN A 295 -3.28 -5.84 23.39
CA ASN A 295 -2.46 -6.80 22.66
C ASN A 295 -1.18 -6.25 22.00
N THR A 296 -0.56 -5.24 22.54
CA THR A 296 0.72 -4.74 22.03
C THR A 296 1.75 -5.88 21.85
N ILE A 297 1.89 -6.79 22.83
CA ILE A 297 2.80 -7.92 22.71
C ILE A 297 2.38 -8.92 21.63
N THR A 298 1.10 -9.15 21.46
CA THR A 298 0.61 -10.01 20.37
C THR A 298 0.97 -9.44 19.02
N LEU A 299 0.82 -8.11 18.86
CA LEU A 299 1.24 -7.42 17.62
C LEU A 299 2.75 -7.54 17.40
N TRP A 300 3.55 -7.35 18.45
CA TRP A 300 5.01 -7.47 18.35
C TRP A 300 5.46 -8.90 18.02
N ARG A 301 4.85 -9.91 18.65
CA ARG A 301 5.13 -11.32 18.33
C ARG A 301 4.73 -11.65 16.90
N ASP A 302 3.58 -11.19 16.43
CA ASP A 302 3.16 -11.39 15.05
C ASP A 302 4.10 -10.67 14.09
N PHE A 303 4.57 -9.45 14.43
CA PHE A 303 5.58 -8.74 13.65
C PHE A 303 6.85 -9.58 13.50
N LYS A 304 7.46 -10.00 14.62
CA LYS A 304 8.66 -10.86 14.63
C LYS A 304 8.41 -12.17 13.88
N THR A 305 7.32 -12.87 14.20
CA THR A 305 6.98 -14.18 13.62
C THR A 305 6.75 -14.08 12.12
N PHE A 306 6.10 -13.01 11.65
CA PHE A 306 5.87 -12.79 10.23
C PHE A 306 7.19 -12.52 9.51
N TYR A 307 7.99 -11.56 9.97
CA TYR A 307 9.19 -11.16 9.25
C TYR A 307 10.29 -12.23 9.29
N VAL A 308 10.39 -13.03 10.33
CA VAL A 308 11.27 -14.21 10.33
C VAL A 308 10.88 -15.21 9.23
N GLN A 309 9.59 -15.50 9.08
CA GLN A 309 9.11 -16.37 8.00
C GLN A 309 9.25 -15.72 6.64
N TYR A 310 9.00 -14.42 6.55
CA TYR A 310 9.14 -13.61 5.32
C TYR A 310 10.58 -13.63 4.81
N ASP A 311 11.55 -13.37 5.68
CA ASP A 311 12.98 -13.38 5.35
C ASP A 311 13.42 -14.73 4.78
N VAL A 312 13.07 -15.83 5.48
CA VAL A 312 13.42 -17.18 5.01
C VAL A 312 12.80 -17.51 3.66
N ARG A 313 11.51 -17.19 3.46
CA ARG A 313 10.78 -17.52 2.22
C ARG A 313 11.28 -16.74 1.02
N ARG A 314 11.77 -15.52 1.24
CA ARG A 314 12.11 -14.56 0.18
C ARG A 314 13.62 -14.32 0.06
N ASN A 315 14.41 -15.02 0.87
CA ASN A 315 15.86 -14.81 0.95
C ASN A 315 16.20 -13.32 1.15
N LYS A 316 15.52 -12.70 2.11
CA LYS A 316 15.70 -11.30 2.51
C LYS A 316 16.17 -11.22 3.96
N SER A 317 16.47 -10.05 4.43
CA SER A 317 16.88 -9.81 5.81
C SER A 317 16.34 -8.47 6.31
N LEU A 318 15.68 -8.49 7.46
CA LEU A 318 15.23 -7.28 8.16
C LEU A 318 16.39 -6.35 8.56
N TYR A 319 17.64 -6.84 8.50
CA TYR A 319 18.84 -6.04 8.80
C TYR A 319 19.19 -4.96 7.76
N VAL A 320 18.39 -4.81 6.69
CA VAL A 320 18.45 -3.62 5.81
C VAL A 320 17.89 -2.36 6.50
N PHE A 321 17.19 -2.53 7.62
CA PHE A 321 16.68 -1.45 8.44
C PHE A 321 17.66 -1.05 9.55
N PRO A 322 17.52 0.18 10.11
CA PRO A 322 18.40 0.65 11.18
C PRO A 322 18.38 -0.25 12.42
N LYS A 323 19.52 -0.26 13.12
CA LYS A 323 19.75 -1.09 14.32
C LYS A 323 18.68 -0.93 15.41
N ILE A 324 18.09 0.25 15.55
CA ILE A 324 17.01 0.50 16.50
C ILE A 324 15.79 -0.40 16.26
N LEU A 325 15.48 -0.75 14.99
CA LEU A 325 14.41 -1.69 14.67
C LEU A 325 14.83 -3.13 14.97
N THR A 326 16.01 -3.54 14.52
CA THR A 326 16.46 -4.93 14.67
C THR A 326 16.70 -5.28 16.12
N ASP A 327 17.29 -4.40 16.92
CA ASP A 327 17.46 -4.58 18.37
C ASP A 327 16.09 -4.75 19.07
N TRP A 328 15.09 -3.95 18.66
CA TRP A 328 13.75 -4.13 19.20
C TRP A 328 13.15 -5.49 18.82
N VAL A 329 13.23 -5.89 17.55
CA VAL A 329 12.68 -7.18 17.09
C VAL A 329 13.36 -8.35 17.82
N GLU A 330 14.67 -8.30 18.03
CA GLU A 330 15.40 -9.29 18.81
C GLU A 330 14.95 -9.34 20.28
N SER A 331 14.59 -8.19 20.85
CA SER A 331 14.12 -8.08 22.23
C SER A 331 12.69 -8.61 22.44
N ILE A 332 11.93 -8.88 21.37
CA ILE A 332 10.56 -9.38 21.48
C ILE A 332 10.57 -10.81 22.02
N PRO A 333 9.84 -11.08 23.12
CA PRO A 333 9.84 -12.37 23.77
C PRO A 333 9.31 -13.51 22.90
N ASP A 334 9.98 -14.66 22.94
CA ASP A 334 9.56 -15.87 22.23
C ASP A 334 8.72 -16.80 23.13
N THR A 335 8.88 -16.70 24.44
CA THR A 335 8.24 -17.60 25.42
C THR A 335 7.27 -16.87 26.34
N ASP A 336 6.30 -17.62 26.92
CA ASP A 336 5.35 -17.06 27.89
C ASP A 336 6.05 -16.63 29.21
N LEU A 337 7.21 -17.18 29.51
CA LEU A 337 7.99 -16.78 30.69
C LEU A 337 8.58 -15.38 30.48
N GLU A 338 9.26 -15.18 29.36
CA GLU A 338 9.83 -13.88 28.97
C GLU A 338 8.75 -12.80 28.84
N ILE A 339 7.57 -13.17 28.35
CA ILE A 339 6.42 -12.27 28.30
C ILE A 339 6.00 -11.82 29.71
N LYS A 340 5.97 -12.74 30.68
CA LYS A 340 5.65 -12.40 32.08
C LYS A 340 6.70 -11.49 32.68
N GLU A 341 7.97 -11.75 32.40
CA GLU A 341 9.07 -10.91 32.87
C GLU A 341 8.99 -9.49 32.28
N LEU A 342 8.73 -9.37 30.97
CA LEU A 342 8.55 -8.09 30.31
C LEU A 342 7.32 -7.36 30.86
N ALA A 343 6.19 -8.03 31.04
CA ALA A 343 4.98 -7.45 31.60
C ALA A 343 5.20 -6.91 33.01
N ASN A 344 5.95 -7.64 33.85
CA ASN A 344 6.31 -7.18 35.18
C ASN A 344 7.22 -5.95 35.15
N LYS A 345 8.20 -5.93 34.24
CA LYS A 345 9.12 -4.80 34.06
C LYS A 345 8.38 -3.53 33.61
N GLU A 346 7.45 -3.67 32.69
CA GLU A 346 6.65 -2.58 32.13
C GLU A 346 5.42 -2.25 33.01
N GLY A 347 5.18 -3.00 34.07
CA GLY A 347 4.03 -2.81 34.96
C GLY A 347 2.69 -3.19 34.36
N TRP A 348 2.67 -4.15 33.44
CA TRP A 348 1.44 -4.63 32.80
C TRP A 348 0.72 -5.66 33.68
N ILE A 349 -0.62 -5.68 33.57
CA ILE A 349 -1.43 -6.68 34.27
C ILE A 349 -1.72 -7.84 33.34
N LEU A 350 -1.20 -9.02 33.66
CA LEU A 350 -1.55 -10.26 32.99
C LEU A 350 -2.77 -10.88 33.67
N THR A 351 -3.85 -11.11 32.93
CA THR A 351 -5.03 -11.80 33.47
C THR A 351 -4.84 -13.31 33.37
N ALA A 352 -5.17 -14.04 34.43
CA ALA A 352 -4.91 -15.47 34.61
C ALA A 352 -5.51 -16.40 33.54
N ASN A 353 -6.49 -15.93 32.77
CA ASN A 353 -7.16 -16.69 31.71
C ASN A 353 -6.79 -16.23 30.31
N SER A 354 -5.84 -15.36 30.15
CA SER A 354 -5.52 -14.83 28.83
C SER A 354 -4.43 -15.64 28.15
N LYS A 355 -4.83 -16.45 27.20
CA LYS A 355 -3.97 -16.67 26.05
C LYS A 355 -3.65 -15.33 25.35
N ASN A 356 -4.28 -14.26 25.79
CA ASN A 356 -4.16 -12.90 25.29
C ASN A 356 -3.67 -12.02 26.44
N ILE A 357 -2.51 -11.43 26.27
CA ILE A 357 -1.97 -10.39 27.14
C ILE A 357 -2.87 -9.17 26.97
N LYS A 358 -3.54 -8.76 28.06
CA LYS A 358 -4.26 -7.49 28.09
C LYS A 358 -3.30 -6.39 28.48
N GLU A 359 -3.55 -5.22 27.93
CA GLU A 359 -2.78 -4.00 28.16
C GLU A 359 -2.51 -3.65 29.61
N PRO A 360 -1.40 -2.92 29.83
CA PRO A 360 -1.17 -2.24 31.08
C PRO A 360 -2.29 -1.23 31.31
N LEU A 361 -2.90 -1.29 32.49
CA LEU A 361 -3.64 -0.12 32.97
C LEU A 361 -2.64 1.03 33.04
N ALA A 362 -2.97 2.16 32.41
CA ALA A 362 -2.17 3.35 32.52
C ALA A 362 -1.89 3.62 34.00
N LYS A 363 -0.62 3.75 34.37
CA LYS A 363 -0.27 4.30 35.67
C LYS A 363 -0.68 5.78 35.60
N TYR A 364 -1.71 6.14 36.39
CA TYR A 364 -2.07 7.52 36.65
C TYR A 364 -0.99 8.20 37.49
#